data_9bc7d0d6d3ec058af7c64fe676f393d6
#
_entry.id   9bc7d0d6d3ec058af7c64fe676f393d6
#
_cell.length_a   1.000
_cell.length_b   1.000
_cell.length_c   1.000
_cell.angle_alpha   90.00
_cell.angle_beta   90.00
_cell.angle_gamma   90.00
#
_symmetry.space_group_name_H-M   'P 1'
#
loop_
_entity.id
_entity.type
_entity.pdbx_description
1 polymer ?
#
loop_
_entity_poly.entity_id
_entity_poly.type
_entity_poly.pdbx_seq_one_letter_code
_entity_poly.pdbx_strand_id
1 'polypeptide(L)'
;MYKLIALDMDGTLLNSDKVISEENKQAITKAREAGVTVVLASGRPLEGMQDKLDELNINSDKDFVLYYNGSMVKNIGTNEIIHQQIIDGKAAKKIARKAKELGAYVHAFSQEHGLITEENNPYTDIEAKINGLDVTEMNFESLSDDHA
;
A
#
# COMPACT_ATOMS: atom_id res chain seq x y z
N MET A 1 -26.77 12.14 -5.04
CA MET A 1 -25.54 12.74 -4.49
C MET A 1 -24.60 11.61 -4.10
N TYR A 2 -23.35 11.64 -4.57
CA TYR A 2 -22.33 10.62 -4.19
C TYR A 2 -22.00 10.77 -2.72
N LYS A 3 -21.79 9.65 -2.02
CA LYS A 3 -21.48 9.61 -0.58
C LYS A 3 -20.02 9.21 -0.32
N LEU A 4 -19.39 8.59 -1.30
CA LEU A 4 -18.01 8.12 -1.24
C LEU A 4 -17.33 8.36 -2.57
N ILE A 5 -16.06 8.76 -2.51
CA ILE A 5 -15.14 8.88 -3.65
C ILE A 5 -13.88 8.09 -3.30
N ALA A 6 -13.50 7.14 -4.14
CA ALA A 6 -12.22 6.46 -4.06
C ALA A 6 -11.28 7.07 -5.10
N LEU A 7 -10.10 7.46 -4.69
CA LEU A 7 -9.07 8.10 -5.51
C LEU A 7 -7.81 7.22 -5.53
N ASP A 8 -7.38 6.86 -6.74
CA ASP A 8 -6.06 6.33 -6.95
C ASP A 8 -5.00 7.45 -6.80
N MET A 9 -3.80 7.08 -6.43
CA MET A 9 -2.73 8.04 -6.15
C MET A 9 -1.88 8.34 -7.39
N ASP A 10 -1.16 7.34 -7.87
CA ASP A 10 -0.14 7.54 -8.90
C ASP A 10 -0.74 7.72 -10.29
N GLY A 11 -0.55 8.92 -10.87
CA GLY A 11 -1.14 9.26 -12.17
C GLY A 11 -2.61 9.69 -12.12
N THR A 12 -3.22 9.76 -10.93
CA THR A 12 -4.61 10.21 -10.71
C THR A 12 -4.64 11.41 -9.77
N LEU A 13 -4.42 11.21 -8.47
CA LEU A 13 -4.40 12.30 -7.48
C LEU A 13 -3.07 13.06 -7.51
N LEU A 14 -1.98 12.33 -7.69
CA LEU A 14 -0.62 12.88 -7.73
C LEU A 14 -0.24 13.29 -9.15
N ASN A 15 0.34 14.49 -9.28
CA ASN A 15 0.95 14.95 -10.53
C ASN A 15 2.29 14.25 -10.82
N SER A 16 2.99 14.67 -11.88
CA SER A 16 4.28 14.12 -12.29
C SER A 16 5.38 14.28 -11.22
N ASP A 17 5.26 15.28 -10.36
CA ASP A 17 6.20 15.56 -9.27
C ASP A 17 5.82 14.84 -7.97
N LYS A 18 4.82 13.94 -8.04
CA LYS A 18 4.26 13.19 -6.89
C LYS A 18 3.66 14.08 -5.80
N VAL A 19 3.10 15.21 -6.21
CA VAL A 19 2.47 16.20 -5.34
C VAL A 19 0.98 16.29 -5.63
N ILE A 20 0.17 16.51 -4.59
CA ILE A 20 -1.26 16.84 -4.73
C ILE A 20 -1.37 18.33 -5.04
N SER A 21 -2.06 18.70 -6.12
CA SER A 21 -2.26 20.12 -6.44
C SER A 21 -3.15 20.81 -5.41
N GLU A 22 -2.98 22.11 -5.25
CA GLU A 22 -3.81 22.91 -4.31
C GLU A 22 -5.30 22.85 -4.69
N GLU A 23 -5.62 22.80 -5.99
CA GLU A 23 -6.99 22.66 -6.48
C GLU A 23 -7.59 21.34 -6.04
N ASN A 24 -6.83 20.23 -6.13
CA ASN A 24 -7.29 18.91 -5.69
C ASN A 24 -7.46 18.86 -4.17
N LYS A 25 -6.55 19.44 -3.38
CA LYS A 25 -6.68 19.52 -1.92
C LYS A 25 -7.94 20.26 -1.51
N GLN A 26 -8.18 21.43 -2.14
CA GLN A 26 -9.37 22.23 -1.86
C GLN A 26 -10.66 21.50 -2.26
N ALA A 27 -10.67 20.80 -3.40
CA ALA A 27 -11.82 20.03 -3.85
C ALA A 27 -12.14 18.87 -2.89
N ILE A 28 -11.11 18.15 -2.43
CA ILE A 28 -11.22 17.07 -1.45
C ILE A 28 -11.74 17.60 -0.11
N THR A 29 -11.18 18.71 0.38
CA THR A 29 -11.63 19.34 1.61
C THR A 29 -13.11 19.71 1.54
N LYS A 30 -13.54 20.38 0.47
CA LYS A 30 -14.96 20.73 0.25
C LYS A 30 -15.87 19.51 0.18
N ALA A 31 -15.43 18.43 -0.47
CA ALA A 31 -16.19 17.19 -0.55
C ALA A 31 -16.38 16.57 0.83
N ARG A 32 -15.32 16.52 1.65
CA ARG A 32 -15.35 16.02 3.03
C ARG A 32 -16.25 16.87 3.92
N GLU A 33 -16.16 18.21 3.84
CA GLU A 33 -17.04 19.15 4.55
C GLU A 33 -18.53 18.96 4.17
N ALA A 34 -18.79 18.58 2.91
CA ALA A 34 -20.14 18.24 2.44
C ALA A 34 -20.61 16.83 2.85
N GLY A 35 -19.82 16.10 3.67
CA GLY A 35 -20.15 14.76 4.18
C GLY A 35 -19.86 13.62 3.21
N VAL A 36 -19.01 13.85 2.19
CA VAL A 36 -18.55 12.79 1.29
C VAL A 36 -17.32 12.12 1.91
N THR A 37 -17.35 10.80 2.04
CA THR A 37 -16.17 10.02 2.44
C THR A 37 -15.18 9.98 1.28
N VAL A 38 -13.94 10.40 1.51
CA VAL A 38 -12.85 10.31 0.53
C VAL A 38 -11.88 9.22 0.98
N VAL A 39 -11.62 8.27 0.09
CA VAL A 39 -10.77 7.11 0.34
C VAL A 39 -9.61 7.13 -0.65
N LEU A 40 -8.38 7.02 -0.17
CA LEU A 40 -7.24 6.76 -1.04
C LEU A 40 -7.15 5.26 -1.29
N ALA A 41 -6.95 4.88 -2.55
CA ALA A 41 -6.83 3.50 -3.00
C ALA A 41 -5.58 3.35 -3.87
N SER A 42 -4.60 2.57 -3.42
CA SER A 42 -3.31 2.47 -4.10
C SER A 42 -2.75 1.04 -4.05
N GLY A 43 -1.82 0.75 -4.97
CA GLY A 43 -0.96 -0.43 -4.91
C GLY A 43 0.11 -0.35 -3.83
N ARG A 44 0.39 0.86 -3.33
CA ARG A 44 1.43 1.11 -2.33
C ARG A 44 1.13 0.41 -1.00
N PRO A 45 2.16 0.13 -0.17
CA PRO A 45 2.00 -0.13 1.25
C PRO A 45 1.50 1.12 1.98
N LEU A 46 0.97 0.95 3.19
CA LEU A 46 0.41 2.06 3.97
C LEU A 46 1.46 3.14 4.27
N GLU A 47 2.69 2.73 4.55
CA GLU A 47 3.83 3.62 4.80
C GLU A 47 4.09 4.58 3.64
N GLY A 48 3.96 4.08 2.41
CA GLY A 48 4.11 4.88 1.19
C GLY A 48 2.91 5.80 0.88
N MET A 49 1.87 5.78 1.71
CA MET A 49 0.67 6.62 1.59
C MET A 49 0.53 7.64 2.73
N GLN A 50 1.25 7.43 3.85
CA GLN A 50 1.02 8.15 5.11
C GLN A 50 1.15 9.67 4.96
N ASP A 51 2.16 10.14 4.25
CA ASP A 51 2.39 11.57 4.00
C ASP A 51 1.18 12.23 3.27
N LYS A 52 0.51 11.51 2.38
CA LYS A 52 -0.65 12.01 1.64
C LYS A 52 -1.95 11.94 2.45
N LEU A 53 -2.08 10.93 3.30
CA LEU A 53 -3.18 10.85 4.28
C LEU A 53 -3.09 12.05 5.24
N ASP A 54 -1.90 12.34 5.75
CA ASP A 54 -1.65 13.47 6.65
C ASP A 54 -1.89 14.80 5.95
N GLU A 55 -1.39 14.98 4.72
CA GLU A 55 -1.58 16.18 3.90
C GLU A 55 -3.06 16.49 3.64
N LEU A 56 -3.90 15.47 3.51
CA LEU A 56 -5.35 15.59 3.29
C LEU A 56 -6.17 15.56 4.59
N ASN A 57 -5.53 15.48 5.76
CA ASN A 57 -6.18 15.32 7.07
C ASN A 57 -7.12 14.11 7.13
N ILE A 58 -6.73 12.99 6.49
CA ILE A 58 -7.44 11.72 6.51
C ILE A 58 -6.94 10.93 7.73
N ASN A 59 -7.55 11.15 8.91
CA ASN A 59 -7.02 10.63 10.19
C ASN A 59 -8.11 10.33 11.24
N SER A 60 -9.40 10.35 10.88
CA SER A 60 -10.50 10.14 11.81
C SER A 60 -11.05 8.71 11.76
N ASP A 61 -11.91 8.38 12.71
CA ASP A 61 -12.66 7.12 12.78
C ASP A 61 -13.67 6.90 11.62
N LYS A 62 -13.87 7.94 10.79
CA LYS A 62 -14.71 7.88 9.58
C LYS A 62 -13.87 7.74 8.31
N ASP A 63 -12.56 7.70 8.45
CA ASP A 63 -11.63 7.67 7.33
C ASP A 63 -11.06 6.26 7.11
N PHE A 64 -10.98 5.89 5.84
CA PHE A 64 -10.52 4.58 5.39
C PHE A 64 -9.46 4.72 4.31
N VAL A 65 -8.62 3.70 4.19
CA VAL A 65 -7.60 3.58 3.14
C VAL A 65 -7.61 2.17 2.57
N LEU A 66 -7.45 2.07 1.24
CA LEU A 66 -7.19 0.81 0.54
C LEU A 66 -5.75 0.79 0.10
N TYR A 67 -5.00 -0.23 0.47
CA TYR A 67 -3.60 -0.38 0.12
C TYR A 67 -3.30 -1.80 -0.37
N TYR A 68 -2.12 -2.03 -0.92
CA TYR A 68 -1.77 -3.28 -1.61
C TYR A 68 -2.81 -3.70 -2.66
N ASN A 69 -3.20 -2.76 -3.56
CA ASN A 69 -4.21 -2.99 -4.60
C ASN A 69 -5.58 -3.46 -4.07
N GLY A 70 -5.95 -3.03 -2.86
CA GLY A 70 -7.22 -3.38 -2.22
C GLY A 70 -7.21 -4.69 -1.46
N SER A 71 -6.07 -5.40 -1.35
CA SER A 71 -5.98 -6.57 -0.48
C SER A 71 -6.07 -6.22 1.00
N MET A 72 -5.86 -4.97 1.35
CA MET A 72 -6.02 -4.45 2.71
C MET A 72 -6.91 -3.22 2.72
N VAL A 73 -7.87 -3.18 3.65
CA VAL A 73 -8.68 -1.99 3.96
C VAL A 73 -8.58 -1.71 5.44
N LYS A 74 -8.19 -0.49 5.80
CA LYS A 74 -7.97 -0.09 7.18
C LYS A 74 -8.76 1.17 7.49
N ASN A 75 -9.34 1.22 8.69
CA ASN A 75 -9.82 2.47 9.29
C ASN A 75 -8.63 3.21 9.89
N ILE A 76 -8.40 4.44 9.47
CA ILE A 76 -7.20 5.21 9.85
C ILE A 76 -7.27 5.67 11.31
N GLY A 77 -8.43 6.12 11.77
CA GLY A 77 -8.57 6.63 13.13
C GLY A 77 -8.54 5.55 14.20
N THR A 78 -9.16 4.39 13.93
CA THR A 78 -9.23 3.28 14.90
C THR A 78 -8.11 2.26 14.75
N ASN A 79 -7.36 2.30 13.64
CA ASN A 79 -6.38 1.28 13.23
C ASN A 79 -6.98 -0.11 12.97
N GLU A 80 -8.29 -0.24 12.88
CA GLU A 80 -8.98 -1.51 12.62
C GLU A 80 -8.79 -1.95 11.17
N ILE A 81 -8.43 -3.22 10.96
CA ILE A 81 -8.43 -3.85 9.64
C ILE A 81 -9.86 -4.27 9.30
N ILE A 82 -10.46 -3.62 8.33
CA ILE A 82 -11.83 -3.86 7.90
C ILE A 82 -11.92 -5.03 6.92
N HIS A 83 -10.90 -5.15 6.06
CA HIS A 83 -10.79 -6.23 5.08
C HIS A 83 -9.33 -6.61 4.89
N GLN A 84 -9.09 -7.91 4.77
CA GLN A 84 -7.78 -8.47 4.51
C GLN A 84 -7.91 -9.67 3.58
N GLN A 85 -7.16 -9.65 2.48
CA GLN A 85 -7.00 -10.79 1.58
C GLN A 85 -5.54 -10.90 1.17
N ILE A 86 -4.81 -11.74 1.89
CA ILE A 86 -3.38 -11.99 1.69
C ILE A 86 -3.17 -13.42 1.18
N ILE A 87 -2.04 -13.65 0.54
CA ILE A 87 -1.61 -15.02 0.20
C ILE A 87 -0.99 -15.65 1.45
N ASP A 88 -1.10 -16.96 1.57
CA ASP A 88 -0.39 -17.71 2.61
C ASP A 88 1.10 -17.90 2.27
N GLY A 89 1.91 -18.21 3.27
CA GLY A 89 3.35 -18.39 3.06
C GLY A 89 3.67 -19.57 2.15
N LYS A 90 2.81 -20.58 2.09
CA LYS A 90 2.95 -21.71 1.17
C LYS A 90 2.83 -21.26 -0.29
N ALA A 91 1.88 -20.36 -0.60
CA ALA A 91 1.74 -19.77 -1.92
C ALA A 91 2.93 -18.84 -2.24
N ALA A 92 3.37 -18.02 -1.29
CA ALA A 92 4.53 -17.15 -1.44
C ALA A 92 5.79 -17.95 -1.78
N LYS A 93 6.09 -19.03 -1.06
CA LYS A 93 7.22 -19.95 -1.35
C LYS A 93 7.13 -20.54 -2.75
N LYS A 94 5.94 -20.99 -3.17
CA LYS A 94 5.72 -21.54 -4.51
C LYS A 94 6.00 -20.50 -5.61
N ILE A 95 5.54 -19.27 -5.41
CA ILE A 95 5.78 -18.17 -6.35
C ILE A 95 7.28 -17.85 -6.41
N ALA A 96 7.95 -17.74 -5.27
CA ALA A 96 9.39 -17.44 -5.20
C ALA A 96 10.22 -18.51 -5.92
N ARG A 97 9.96 -19.79 -5.68
CA ARG A 97 10.61 -20.90 -6.41
C ARG A 97 10.41 -20.77 -7.93
N LYS A 98 9.17 -20.47 -8.35
CA LYS A 98 8.87 -20.34 -9.77
C LYS A 98 9.54 -19.14 -10.42
N ALA A 99 9.61 -18.01 -9.73
CA ALA A 99 10.33 -16.84 -10.17
C ALA A 99 11.83 -17.16 -10.36
N LYS A 100 12.43 -17.84 -9.40
CA LYS A 100 13.84 -18.28 -9.45
C LYS A 100 14.13 -19.22 -10.63
N GLU A 101 13.25 -20.19 -10.89
CA GLU A 101 13.35 -21.07 -12.08
C GLU A 101 13.34 -20.29 -13.40
N LEU A 102 12.60 -19.18 -13.44
CA LEU A 102 12.46 -18.33 -14.62
C LEU A 102 13.51 -17.22 -14.71
N GLY A 103 14.43 -17.12 -13.74
CA GLY A 103 15.43 -16.07 -13.67
C GLY A 103 14.84 -14.68 -13.39
N ALA A 104 13.66 -14.63 -12.74
CA ALA A 104 12.98 -13.39 -12.36
C ALA A 104 13.25 -13.04 -10.89
N TYR A 105 13.41 -11.76 -10.61
CA TYR A 105 13.44 -11.26 -9.25
C TYR A 105 12.03 -11.29 -8.64
N VAL A 106 11.97 -11.48 -7.32
CA VAL A 106 10.74 -11.44 -6.56
C VAL A 106 10.97 -10.72 -5.24
N HIS A 107 10.03 -9.86 -4.89
CA HIS A 107 9.91 -9.33 -3.55
C HIS A 107 8.46 -9.46 -3.07
N ALA A 108 8.26 -9.38 -1.78
CA ALA A 108 6.94 -9.43 -1.17
C ALA A 108 6.87 -8.50 0.04
N PHE A 109 5.66 -8.11 0.41
CA PHE A 109 5.41 -7.42 1.67
C PHE A 109 4.94 -8.43 2.70
N SER A 110 5.78 -8.69 3.69
CA SER A 110 5.47 -9.54 4.84
C SER A 110 4.93 -8.70 6.00
N GLN A 111 3.94 -9.22 6.71
CA GLN A 111 3.41 -8.55 7.91
C GLN A 111 4.44 -8.47 9.04
N GLU A 112 5.36 -9.44 9.12
CA GLU A 112 6.36 -9.51 10.18
C GLU A 112 7.69 -8.86 9.81
N HIS A 113 8.06 -8.91 8.52
CA HIS A 113 9.41 -8.57 8.07
C HIS A 113 9.47 -7.38 7.10
N GLY A 114 8.31 -6.76 6.79
CA GLY A 114 8.23 -5.65 5.86
C GLY A 114 8.50 -6.07 4.42
N LEU A 115 9.25 -5.26 3.66
CA LEU A 115 9.62 -5.56 2.28
C LEU A 115 10.74 -6.60 2.25
N ILE A 116 10.44 -7.80 1.78
CA ILE A 116 11.36 -8.94 1.76
C ILE A 116 11.74 -9.36 0.35
N THR A 117 12.97 -9.84 0.18
CA THR A 117 13.47 -10.48 -1.04
C THR A 117 14.51 -11.54 -0.69
N GLU A 118 14.75 -12.54 -1.55
CA GLU A 118 15.85 -13.51 -1.33
C GLU A 118 17.23 -12.90 -1.63
N GLU A 119 17.30 -12.02 -2.61
CA GLU A 119 18.50 -11.31 -3.01
C GLU A 119 18.12 -9.89 -3.40
N ASN A 120 18.78 -8.91 -2.81
CA ASN A 120 18.49 -7.52 -3.13
C ASN A 120 18.84 -7.21 -4.59
N ASN A 121 18.05 -6.37 -5.22
CA ASN A 121 18.15 -6.06 -6.63
C ASN A 121 17.61 -4.65 -6.93
N PRO A 122 17.95 -4.04 -8.07
CA PRO A 122 17.56 -2.67 -8.40
C PRO A 122 16.04 -2.42 -8.41
N TYR A 123 15.22 -3.44 -8.67
CA TYR A 123 13.76 -3.29 -8.69
C TYR A 123 13.19 -3.23 -7.28
N THR A 124 13.74 -4.04 -6.37
CA THR A 124 13.38 -3.99 -4.95
C THR A 124 13.85 -2.68 -4.31
N ASP A 125 15.04 -2.18 -4.69
CA ASP A 125 15.54 -0.87 -4.24
C ASP A 125 14.63 0.28 -4.67
N ILE A 126 14.10 0.22 -5.91
CA ILE A 126 13.13 1.23 -6.40
C ILE A 126 11.87 1.20 -5.55
N GLU A 127 11.31 0.01 -5.28
CA GLU A 127 10.12 -0.16 -4.45
C GLU A 127 10.34 0.35 -3.03
N ALA A 128 11.45 -0.02 -2.41
CA ALA A 128 11.85 0.46 -1.10
C ALA A 128 11.94 1.99 -1.04
N LYS A 129 12.63 2.59 -2.01
CA LYS A 129 12.82 4.03 -2.09
C LYS A 129 11.52 4.81 -2.28
N ILE A 130 10.62 4.32 -3.15
CA ILE A 130 9.33 4.98 -3.42
C ILE A 130 8.45 5.02 -2.18
N ASN A 131 8.51 3.98 -1.35
CA ASN A 131 7.66 3.82 -0.18
C ASN A 131 8.35 4.15 1.15
N GLY A 132 9.64 4.52 1.14
CA GLY A 132 10.41 4.84 2.35
C GLY A 132 10.61 3.63 3.26
N LEU A 133 10.83 2.44 2.68
CA LEU A 133 10.98 1.18 3.39
C LEU A 133 12.41 0.67 3.36
N ASP A 134 12.77 -0.11 4.38
CA ASP A 134 13.97 -0.93 4.37
C ASP A 134 13.71 -2.28 3.70
N VAL A 135 14.74 -2.83 3.06
CA VAL A 135 14.70 -4.18 2.45
C VAL A 135 15.27 -5.19 3.42
N THR A 136 14.53 -6.26 3.66
CA THR A 136 15.01 -7.42 4.43
C THR A 136 15.34 -8.57 3.47
N GLU A 137 16.62 -8.94 3.40
CA GLU A 137 17.03 -10.14 2.67
C GLU A 137 16.76 -11.38 3.52
N MET A 138 15.94 -12.29 3.00
CA MET A 138 15.63 -13.54 3.68
C MET A 138 15.20 -14.62 2.71
N ASN A 139 15.43 -15.89 3.08
CA ASN A 139 14.95 -17.02 2.30
C ASN A 139 13.44 -17.16 2.45
N PHE A 140 12.68 -17.14 1.36
CA PHE A 140 11.22 -17.33 1.39
C PHE A 140 10.82 -18.69 1.98
N GLU A 141 11.70 -19.71 1.92
CA GLU A 141 11.44 -21.01 2.56
C GLU A 141 11.33 -20.91 4.09
N SER A 142 11.86 -19.86 4.72
CA SER A 142 11.76 -19.62 6.16
C SER A 142 10.44 -18.99 6.59
N LEU A 143 9.59 -18.52 5.67
CA LEU A 143 8.27 -18.02 6.00
C LEU A 143 7.41 -19.11 6.64
N SER A 144 6.52 -18.72 7.55
CA SER A 144 5.46 -19.62 8.03
C SER A 144 4.57 -20.06 6.87
N ASP A 145 4.03 -21.27 6.89
CA ASP A 145 3.09 -21.71 5.86
C ASP A 145 1.74 -20.99 5.94
N ASP A 146 1.34 -20.57 7.13
CA ASP A 146 0.02 -19.98 7.40
C ASP A 146 0.01 -18.45 7.22
N HIS A 147 1.17 -17.78 7.32
CA HIS A 147 1.30 -16.32 7.24
C HIS A 147 2.47 -15.93 6.33
N ALA A 148 2.26 -14.95 5.46
CA ALA A 148 3.31 -14.35 4.64
C ALA A 148 3.60 -12.91 5.07
#